data_0255c4589036f3fd96d87ae55d3f6053
#
_entry.id   0255c4589036f3fd96d87ae55d3f6053
#
_cell.length_a   1.000
_cell.length_b   1.000
_cell.length_c   1.000
_cell.angle_alpha   90.00
_cell.angle_beta   90.00
_cell.angle_gamma   90.00
#
_symmetry.space_group_name_H-M   'P 1'
#
loop_
_entity.id
_entity.type
_entity.pdbx_description
1 polymer ?
#
loop_
_entity_poly.entity_id
_entity_poly.type
_entity_poly.pdbx_seq_one_letter_code
_entity_poly.pdbx_strand_id
1 'polypeptide(L)'
;MNKRQLGSTDIYIPPIGLGCMGLSEFYGPPTDKALAIKLLHEAIELGVKHFDTAEIYGFRSANETLLGDAFTGKRDGLFIATKFGPTRDWETGMRIGIDGSRRNCRRAVEGSLLRL
;
A
#
# COMPACT_ATOMS: atom_id res chain seq x y z
N MET A 1 2.53 -10.70 19.41
CA MET A 1 3.92 -10.33 19.00
C MET A 1 4.33 -9.05 19.71
N ASN A 2 5.58 -8.96 20.19
CA ASN A 2 6.07 -7.73 20.81
C ASN A 2 6.18 -6.63 19.75
N LYS A 3 5.53 -5.50 19.98
CA LYS A 3 5.60 -4.34 19.09
C LYS A 3 6.94 -3.64 19.17
N ARG A 4 7.38 -3.01 18.09
CA ARG A 4 8.58 -2.17 18.04
C ARG A 4 8.19 -0.73 17.79
N GLN A 5 8.85 0.18 18.48
CA GLN A 5 8.69 1.62 18.26
C GLN A 5 9.27 2.02 16.90
N LEU A 6 8.56 2.82 16.15
CA LEU A 6 8.99 3.36 14.87
C LEU A 6 9.88 4.61 15.11
N GLY A 7 11.18 4.40 15.13
CA GLY A 7 12.13 5.47 15.44
C GLY A 7 11.86 6.09 16.82
N SER A 8 11.76 7.43 16.85
CA SER A 8 11.46 8.22 18.07
C SER A 8 9.98 8.65 18.16
N THR A 9 9.09 8.03 17.36
CA THR A 9 7.65 8.36 17.34
C THR A 9 6.90 7.58 18.43
N ASP A 10 5.66 7.98 18.72
CA ASP A 10 4.77 7.23 19.60
C ASP A 10 4.05 6.07 18.89
N ILE A 11 4.49 5.74 17.66
CA ILE A 11 3.91 4.68 16.85
C ILE A 11 4.63 3.36 17.13
N TYR A 12 3.84 2.33 17.46
CA TYR A 12 4.33 0.98 17.69
C TYR A 12 3.73 0.01 16.67
N ILE A 13 4.58 -0.66 15.91
CA ILE A 13 4.20 -1.61 14.86
C ILE A 13 4.66 -3.03 15.19
N PRO A 14 3.98 -4.08 14.68
CA PRO A 14 4.47 -5.44 14.76
C PRO A 14 5.83 -5.57 14.05
N PRO A 15 6.67 -6.53 14.44
CA PRO A 15 7.97 -6.75 13.81
C PRO A 15 7.87 -7.30 12.38
N ILE A 16 6.71 -7.84 12.01
CA ILE A 16 6.43 -8.40 10.68
C ILE A 16 5.28 -7.60 10.06
N GLY A 17 5.46 -7.18 8.82
CA GLY A 17 4.44 -6.56 7.99
C GLY A 17 4.14 -7.40 6.75
N LEU A 18 3.03 -7.13 6.10
CA LEU A 18 2.63 -7.75 4.84
C LEU A 18 2.94 -6.81 3.67
N GLY A 19 3.82 -7.27 2.75
CA GLY A 19 4.02 -6.62 1.46
C GLY A 19 2.85 -6.95 0.52
N CYS A 20 2.21 -5.91 -0.04
CA CYS A 20 0.98 -6.09 -0.82
C CYS A 20 1.18 -6.04 -2.35
N MET A 21 2.40 -5.78 -2.84
CA MET A 21 2.72 -5.64 -4.26
C MET A 21 2.22 -6.82 -5.09
N GLY A 22 2.43 -8.05 -4.62
CA GLY A 22 2.06 -9.26 -5.32
C GLY A 22 0.56 -9.46 -5.55
N LEU A 23 -0.29 -8.71 -4.85
CA LEU A 23 -1.73 -8.72 -5.09
C LEU A 23 -2.13 -8.03 -6.40
N SER A 24 -1.26 -7.16 -6.94
CA SER A 24 -1.59 -6.35 -8.12
C SER A 24 -0.64 -6.53 -9.29
N GLU A 25 0.64 -6.89 -9.06
CA GLU A 25 1.63 -7.07 -10.13
C GLU A 25 2.91 -7.80 -9.69
N PHE A 26 3.82 -8.06 -10.63
CA PHE A 26 5.16 -8.62 -10.53
C PHE A 26 5.26 -10.12 -10.27
N TYR A 27 4.32 -10.74 -9.60
CA TYR A 27 4.35 -12.17 -9.27
C TYR A 27 3.27 -12.97 -10.00
N GLY A 28 2.82 -12.47 -11.14
CA GLY A 28 1.77 -13.07 -11.95
C GLY A 28 0.64 -12.08 -12.24
N PRO A 29 -0.51 -12.55 -12.73
CA PRO A 29 -1.67 -11.69 -12.93
C PRO A 29 -2.18 -11.14 -11.60
N PRO A 30 -2.87 -9.98 -11.62
CA PRO A 30 -3.50 -9.46 -10.41
C PRO A 30 -4.41 -10.49 -9.76
N THR A 31 -4.36 -10.58 -8.44
CA THR A 31 -5.28 -11.41 -7.67
C THR A 31 -6.71 -10.88 -7.81
N ASP A 32 -7.69 -11.79 -7.92
CA ASP A 32 -9.09 -11.40 -7.87
C ASP A 32 -9.38 -10.49 -6.67
N LYS A 33 -10.13 -9.42 -6.89
CA LYS A 33 -10.35 -8.38 -5.87
C LYS A 33 -10.99 -8.94 -4.59
N ALA A 34 -11.99 -9.80 -4.72
CA ALA A 34 -12.69 -10.37 -3.57
C ALA A 34 -11.77 -11.29 -2.76
N LEU A 35 -10.96 -12.08 -3.47
CA LEU A 35 -9.96 -12.94 -2.84
C LEU A 35 -8.86 -12.14 -2.15
N ALA A 36 -8.37 -11.08 -2.78
CA ALA A 36 -7.36 -10.19 -2.18
C ALA A 36 -7.88 -9.51 -0.91
N ILE A 37 -9.11 -8.98 -0.92
CA ILE A 37 -9.76 -8.39 0.25
C ILE A 37 -9.89 -9.42 1.37
N LYS A 38 -10.33 -10.64 1.05
CA LYS A 38 -10.43 -11.72 2.03
C LYS A 38 -9.08 -12.03 2.68
N LEU A 39 -8.02 -12.15 1.87
CA LEU A 39 -6.65 -12.37 2.37
C LEU A 39 -6.20 -11.25 3.32
N LEU A 40 -6.45 -9.99 2.95
CA LEU A 40 -6.09 -8.84 3.78
C LEU A 40 -6.84 -8.84 5.11
N HIS A 41 -8.13 -9.21 5.11
CA HIS A 41 -8.90 -9.36 6.34
C HIS A 41 -8.39 -10.50 7.22
N GLU A 42 -8.12 -11.67 6.64
CA GLU A 42 -7.52 -12.79 7.38
C GLU A 42 -6.17 -12.41 7.99
N ALA A 43 -5.33 -11.66 7.26
CA ALA A 43 -4.08 -11.16 7.79
C ALA A 43 -4.28 -10.26 9.02
N ILE A 44 -5.29 -9.37 9.00
CA ILE A 44 -5.64 -8.54 10.16
C ILE A 44 -6.05 -9.41 11.37
N GLU A 45 -6.88 -10.42 11.14
CA GLU A 45 -7.35 -11.36 12.19
C GLU A 45 -6.18 -12.14 12.79
N LEU A 46 -5.19 -12.52 11.99
CA LEU A 46 -3.95 -13.15 12.43
C LEU A 46 -2.99 -12.19 13.16
N GLY A 47 -3.35 -10.91 13.26
CA GLY A 47 -2.57 -9.91 14.01
C GLY A 47 -1.60 -9.09 13.18
N VAL A 48 -1.62 -9.18 11.85
CA VAL A 48 -0.88 -8.27 10.98
C VAL A 48 -1.49 -6.88 11.10
N LYS A 49 -0.66 -5.88 11.41
CA LYS A 49 -1.08 -4.48 11.56
C LYS A 49 -0.27 -3.53 10.69
N HIS A 50 0.75 -4.03 10.02
CA HIS A 50 1.62 -3.26 9.13
C HIS A 50 1.50 -3.81 7.70
N PHE A 51 1.10 -2.94 6.76
CA PHE A 51 0.94 -3.25 5.34
C PHE A 51 1.80 -2.31 4.51
N ASP A 52 2.50 -2.85 3.53
CA ASP A 52 3.40 -2.10 2.64
C ASP A 52 2.85 -2.11 1.21
N THR A 53 2.65 -0.93 0.66
CA THR A 53 2.19 -0.69 -0.71
C THR A 53 3.04 0.37 -1.40
N ALA A 54 2.67 0.81 -2.59
CA ALA A 54 3.25 1.95 -3.29
C ALA A 54 2.27 2.52 -4.31
N GLU A 55 2.39 3.83 -4.59
CA GLU A 55 1.60 4.48 -5.64
C GLU A 55 1.73 3.76 -6.99
N ILE A 56 2.94 3.25 -7.32
CA ILE A 56 3.20 2.62 -8.62
C ILE A 56 2.67 1.19 -8.73
N TYR A 57 2.28 0.52 -7.63
CA TYR A 57 1.88 -0.87 -7.67
C TYR A 57 0.51 -1.06 -8.33
N GLY A 58 0.51 -1.82 -9.42
CA GLY A 58 -0.64 -2.02 -10.29
C GLY A 58 -0.95 -0.80 -11.17
N PHE A 59 -1.76 -1.04 -12.19
CA PHE A 59 -2.18 0.03 -13.11
C PHE A 59 -3.03 1.06 -12.36
N ARG A 60 -2.72 2.35 -12.54
CA ARG A 60 -3.44 3.47 -11.91
C ARG A 60 -3.56 3.36 -10.39
N SER A 61 -2.46 2.98 -9.74
CA SER A 61 -2.41 2.80 -8.28
C SER A 61 -3.43 1.78 -7.74
N ALA A 62 -3.69 0.73 -8.53
CA ALA A 62 -4.70 -0.28 -8.20
C ALA A 62 -4.45 -0.95 -6.85
N ASN A 63 -3.17 -1.09 -6.42
CA ASN A 63 -2.84 -1.69 -5.14
C ASN A 63 -3.25 -0.82 -3.96
N GLU A 64 -3.00 0.49 -3.99
CA GLU A 64 -3.47 1.40 -2.95
C GLU A 64 -5.00 1.44 -2.90
N THR A 65 -5.67 1.48 -4.04
CA THR A 65 -7.13 1.43 -4.12
C THR A 65 -7.68 0.14 -3.53
N LEU A 66 -7.04 -1.01 -3.82
CA LEU A 66 -7.41 -2.30 -3.23
C LEU A 66 -7.30 -2.29 -1.70
N LEU A 67 -6.20 -1.73 -1.16
CA LEU A 67 -6.01 -1.63 0.28
C LEU A 67 -7.03 -0.68 0.93
N GLY A 68 -7.30 0.46 0.30
CA GLY A 68 -8.32 1.40 0.78
C GLY A 68 -9.70 0.75 0.86
N ASP A 69 -10.11 0.03 -0.19
CA ASP A 69 -11.37 -0.72 -0.20
C ASP A 69 -11.40 -1.80 0.89
N ALA A 70 -10.32 -2.57 1.03
CA ALA A 70 -10.22 -3.64 2.02
C ALA A 70 -10.27 -3.11 3.47
N PHE A 71 -9.74 -1.92 3.71
CA PHE A 71 -9.62 -1.35 5.06
C PHE A 71 -10.73 -0.36 5.41
N THR A 72 -11.68 -0.13 4.53
CA THR A 72 -12.88 0.68 4.84
C THR A 72 -13.57 0.12 6.09
N GLY A 73 -13.73 0.98 7.10
CA GLY A 73 -14.28 0.60 8.41
C GLY A 73 -13.38 -0.26 9.31
N LYS A 74 -12.15 -0.58 8.86
CA LYS A 74 -11.16 -1.38 9.61
C LYS A 74 -9.80 -0.67 9.75
N ARG A 75 -9.73 0.62 9.40
CA ARG A 75 -8.48 1.40 9.31
C ARG A 75 -7.79 1.62 10.65
N ASP A 76 -8.56 1.63 11.74
CA ASP A 76 -8.04 1.90 13.07
C ASP A 76 -7.03 0.85 13.53
N GLY A 77 -5.90 1.34 14.02
CA GLY A 77 -4.80 0.49 14.49
C GLY A 77 -3.99 -0.20 13.40
N LEU A 78 -4.25 0.11 12.12
CA LEU A 78 -3.41 -0.33 11.00
C LEU A 78 -2.36 0.73 10.67
N PHE A 79 -1.15 0.28 10.42
CA PHE A 79 -0.06 1.09 9.88
C PHE A 79 0.14 0.73 8.40
N ILE A 80 -0.01 1.72 7.52
CA ILE A 80 0.18 1.53 6.09
C ILE A 80 1.38 2.35 5.65
N ALA A 81 2.39 1.68 5.09
CA ALA A 81 3.52 2.30 4.43
C ALA A 81 3.27 2.34 2.92
N THR A 82 3.44 3.50 2.31
CA THR A 82 3.42 3.65 0.86
C THR A 82 4.67 4.37 0.36
N LYS A 83 4.87 4.41 -0.95
CA LYS A 83 6.08 4.93 -1.60
C LYS A 83 5.69 5.77 -2.80
N PHE A 84 6.53 6.76 -3.11
CA PHE A 84 6.46 7.54 -4.34
C PHE A 84 7.82 7.54 -5.05
N GLY A 85 7.88 8.13 -6.23
CA GLY A 85 9.11 8.31 -6.98
C GLY A 85 9.06 7.67 -8.36
N PRO A 86 8.99 6.33 -8.48
CA PRO A 86 8.77 5.71 -9.78
C PRO A 86 7.48 6.21 -10.43
N THR A 87 7.54 6.51 -11.73
CA THR A 87 6.42 7.09 -12.48
C THR A 87 5.99 6.18 -13.63
N ARG A 88 4.70 6.19 -13.92
CA ARG A 88 4.10 5.49 -15.07
C ARG A 88 3.25 6.45 -15.90
N ASP A 89 3.15 6.15 -17.16
CA ASP A 89 2.10 6.70 -18.01
C ASP A 89 0.73 6.13 -17.58
N TRP A 90 -0.22 7.03 -17.33
CA TRP A 90 -1.54 6.66 -16.81
C TRP A 90 -2.46 6.00 -17.84
N GLU A 91 -2.15 6.16 -19.14
CA GLU A 91 -2.92 5.55 -20.23
C GLU A 91 -2.39 4.19 -20.60
N THR A 92 -1.07 4.07 -20.71
CA THR A 92 -0.42 2.84 -21.17
C THR A 92 0.05 1.93 -20.04
N GLY A 93 0.24 2.47 -18.83
CA GLY A 93 0.85 1.75 -17.70
C GLY A 93 2.36 1.58 -17.80
N MET A 94 2.98 2.06 -18.87
CA MET A 94 4.42 1.94 -19.08
C MET A 94 5.20 2.78 -18.07
N ARG A 95 6.32 2.25 -17.58
CA ARG A 95 7.23 3.01 -16.73
C ARG A 95 7.88 4.12 -17.55
N ILE A 96 7.85 5.34 -17.01
CA ILE A 96 8.45 6.52 -17.62
C ILE A 96 9.82 6.80 -17.02
N GLY A 97 9.96 6.66 -15.68
CA GLY A 97 11.19 6.99 -14.99
C GLY A 97 11.00 7.12 -13.49
N ILE A 98 11.79 8.01 -12.90
CA ILE A 98 11.76 8.32 -11.46
C ILE A 98 11.67 9.83 -11.30
N ASP A 99 10.72 10.31 -10.51
CA ASP A 99 10.58 11.72 -10.13
C ASP A 99 10.54 11.84 -8.60
N GLY A 100 11.67 12.17 -8.00
CA GLY A 100 11.82 12.43 -6.56
C GLY A 100 11.60 13.89 -6.17
N SER A 101 11.06 14.73 -7.06
CA SER A 101 10.86 16.16 -6.79
C SER A 101 9.87 16.41 -5.66
N ARG A 102 10.01 17.55 -4.97
CA ARG A 102 9.06 18.03 -3.96
C ARG A 102 7.63 18.11 -4.51
N ARG A 103 7.48 18.56 -5.76
CA ARG A 103 6.18 18.65 -6.42
C ARG A 103 5.52 17.27 -6.56
N ASN A 104 6.28 16.29 -7.05
CA ASN A 104 5.77 14.93 -7.20
C ASN A 104 5.50 14.26 -5.86
N CYS A 105 6.36 14.48 -4.85
CA CYS A 105 6.12 13.97 -3.50
C CYS A 105 4.77 14.45 -2.95
N ARG A 106 4.49 15.75 -3.03
CA ARG A 106 3.22 16.33 -2.58
C ARG A 106 2.02 15.73 -3.32
N ARG A 107 2.08 15.71 -4.66
CA ARG A 107 1.04 15.11 -5.50
C ARG A 107 0.77 13.65 -5.13
N ALA A 108 1.84 12.87 -4.96
CA ALA A 108 1.74 11.45 -4.62
C ALA A 108 1.10 11.23 -3.24
N VAL A 109 1.53 11.98 -2.23
CA VAL A 109 0.96 11.90 -0.87
C VAL A 109 -0.52 12.25 -0.87
N GLU A 110 -0.91 13.35 -1.52
CA GLU A 110 -2.31 13.74 -1.65
C GLU A 110 -3.15 12.64 -2.34
N GLY A 111 -2.62 12.06 -3.41
CA GLY A 111 -3.26 10.93 -4.08
C GLY A 111 -3.36 9.67 -3.22
N SER A 112 -2.31 9.33 -2.50
CA SER A 112 -2.32 8.17 -1.58
C SER A 112 -3.32 8.36 -0.43
N LEU A 113 -3.41 9.57 0.13
CA LEU A 113 -4.39 9.89 1.18
C LEU A 113 -5.84 9.77 0.72
N LEU A 114 -6.11 9.95 -0.57
CA LEU A 114 -7.45 9.77 -1.13
C LEU A 114 -7.78 8.28 -1.38
N ARG A 115 -6.76 7.45 -1.60
CA ARG A 115 -6.95 6.02 -1.91
C ARG A 115 -6.91 5.12 -0.68
N LEU A 116 -6.14 5.50 0.36
CA LEU A 116 -5.86 4.71 1.57
C LEU A 116 -6.63 5.24 2.80
#